data_2be263c06f8d3f70e57c9a2b05066c5b
#
_entry.id   2be263c06f8d3f70e57c9a2b05066c5b
#
_cell.length_a   1.000
_cell.length_b   1.000
_cell.length_c   1.000
_cell.angle_alpha   90.00
_cell.angle_beta   90.00
_cell.angle_gamma   90.00
#
_symmetry.space_group_name_H-M   'P 1'
#
loop_
_entity.id
_entity.type
_entity.pdbx_description
1 polymer ?
#
loop_
_entity_poly.entity_id
_entity_poly.type
_entity_poly.pdbx_seq_one_letter_code
_entity_poly.pdbx_strand_id
1 'polypeptide(L)'
;MKIGIVLYPTFGGSGIVATELGKALSRKGHEIHFITYSQPVRLDKLRENIYFHEVRISDYPLFDYTPYEQVLTSKLVDVVRYEKLDLLHVHYAIPHASAAYMAQQILNSQGIKIPFITTLHGTDITLVGKDPSFEPVITFSINKSNSVTAVSKSLKEDTIKQFDIKTNIEVIPNFICFEEYQLSNNEKYKKRLAPNNELIITHVSNFRKVKRIEDVVTVFKNISKKLKAKLIMVGDGPERNKIEKLCREYLDHSSFTFLGNLKSTIEVLNISDVFILPSEKESFGL
;
A
#
# COMPACT_ATOMS: atom_id res chain seq x y z
N MET A 1 -22.96 7.37 4.27
CA MET A 1 -22.00 7.77 5.33
C MET A 1 -20.88 8.58 4.70
N LYS A 2 -20.36 9.56 5.43
CA LYS A 2 -19.15 10.33 5.09
C LYS A 2 -17.95 9.75 5.81
N ILE A 3 -17.01 9.21 5.08
CA ILE A 3 -15.89 8.44 5.62
C ILE A 3 -14.56 9.11 5.29
N GLY A 4 -13.78 9.48 6.32
CA GLY A 4 -12.42 9.96 6.17
C GLY A 4 -11.45 8.79 6.10
N ILE A 5 -10.69 8.65 5.02
CA ILE A 5 -9.66 7.61 4.85
C ILE A 5 -8.28 8.25 4.96
N VAL A 6 -7.49 7.79 5.94
CA VAL A 6 -6.13 8.24 6.18
C VAL A 6 -5.15 7.16 5.75
N LEU A 7 -4.19 7.52 4.89
CA LEU A 7 -3.29 6.55 4.27
C LEU A 7 -1.95 7.17 3.89
N TYR A 8 -0.96 6.33 3.60
CA TYR A 8 0.22 6.73 2.85
C TYR A 8 -0.07 6.69 1.34
N PRO A 9 0.06 7.80 0.60
CA PRO A 9 -0.30 7.87 -0.82
C PRO A 9 0.80 7.31 -1.73
N THR A 10 1.34 6.15 -1.39
CA THR A 10 2.49 5.53 -2.05
C THR A 10 2.09 4.36 -2.95
N PHE A 11 3.01 3.95 -3.84
CA PHE A 11 2.87 2.70 -4.62
C PHE A 11 2.95 1.42 -3.77
N GLY A 12 3.12 1.53 -2.45
CA GLY A 12 3.09 0.40 -1.53
C GLY A 12 1.70 -0.21 -1.39
N GLY A 13 1.64 -1.51 -1.04
CA GLY A 13 0.39 -2.27 -0.96
C GLY A 13 -0.70 -1.62 -0.09
N SER A 14 -0.33 -1.04 1.07
CA SER A 14 -1.27 -0.36 1.96
C SER A 14 -1.95 0.86 1.35
N GLY A 15 -1.19 1.70 0.61
CA GLY A 15 -1.75 2.88 -0.07
C GLY A 15 -2.71 2.48 -1.18
N ILE A 16 -2.37 1.44 -1.95
CA ILE A 16 -3.24 0.88 -2.99
C ILE A 16 -4.51 0.31 -2.36
N VAL A 17 -4.40 -0.51 -1.31
CA VAL A 17 -5.56 -1.10 -0.60
C VAL A 17 -6.50 -0.02 -0.10
N ALA A 18 -5.97 1.00 0.58
CA ALA A 18 -6.79 2.09 1.12
C ALA A 18 -7.50 2.88 0.01
N THR A 19 -6.81 3.13 -1.10
CA THR A 19 -7.39 3.83 -2.26
C THR A 19 -8.49 3.00 -2.92
N GLU A 20 -8.24 1.71 -3.17
CA GLU A 20 -9.24 0.81 -3.77
C GLU A 20 -10.45 0.59 -2.84
N LEU A 21 -10.22 0.52 -1.51
CA LEU A 21 -11.30 0.47 -0.54
C LEU A 21 -12.19 1.72 -0.61
N GLY A 22 -11.60 2.90 -0.64
CA GLY A 22 -12.35 4.15 -0.79
C GLY A 22 -13.15 4.20 -2.10
N LYS A 23 -12.55 3.80 -3.22
CA LYS A 23 -13.24 3.67 -4.52
C LYS A 23 -14.41 2.68 -4.45
N ALA A 24 -14.23 1.54 -3.78
CA ALA A 24 -15.28 0.53 -3.63
C ALA A 24 -16.44 1.03 -2.75
N LEU A 25 -16.13 1.71 -1.64
CA LEU A 25 -17.13 2.31 -0.77
C LEU A 25 -17.89 3.45 -1.48
N SER A 26 -17.20 4.27 -2.28
CA SER A 26 -17.83 5.31 -3.11
C SER A 26 -18.84 4.70 -4.10
N ARG A 27 -18.51 3.57 -4.75
CA ARG A 27 -19.45 2.84 -5.62
C ARG A 27 -20.69 2.32 -4.88
N LYS A 28 -20.59 2.13 -3.56
CA LYS A 28 -21.70 1.73 -2.68
C LYS A 28 -22.49 2.93 -2.13
N GLY A 29 -22.22 4.15 -2.62
CA GLY A 29 -22.96 5.37 -2.25
C GLY A 29 -22.45 6.05 -0.99
N HIS A 30 -21.24 5.71 -0.49
CA HIS A 30 -20.60 6.46 0.58
C HIS A 30 -19.85 7.67 0.02
N GLU A 31 -19.78 8.75 0.78
CA GLU A 31 -18.94 9.91 0.50
C GLU A 31 -17.57 9.71 1.14
N ILE A 32 -16.52 9.79 0.34
CA ILE A 32 -15.15 9.42 0.75
C ILE A 32 -14.23 10.62 0.72
N HIS A 33 -13.56 10.87 1.83
CA HIS A 33 -12.61 11.95 2.03
C HIS A 33 -11.23 11.35 2.28
N PHE A 34 -10.37 11.35 1.25
CA PHE A 34 -8.97 10.97 1.40
C PHE A 34 -8.18 12.09 2.07
N ILE A 35 -7.51 11.80 3.19
CA ILE A 35 -6.76 12.77 3.98
C ILE A 35 -5.30 12.30 4.06
N THR A 36 -4.42 12.95 3.31
CA THR A 36 -3.00 12.56 3.18
C THR A 36 -2.17 13.68 2.54
N TYR A 37 -0.85 13.55 2.49
CA TYR A 37 0.08 14.60 2.05
C TYR A 37 0.24 14.75 0.53
N SER A 38 -0.26 13.82 -0.26
CA SER A 38 -0.33 13.94 -1.73
C SER A 38 -1.47 13.09 -2.27
N GLN A 39 -1.85 13.32 -3.53
CA GLN A 39 -2.93 12.54 -4.14
C GLN A 39 -2.62 11.04 -4.12
N PRO A 40 -3.54 10.20 -3.61
CA PRO A 40 -3.34 8.76 -3.57
C PRO A 40 -3.06 8.16 -4.95
N VAL A 41 -2.12 7.23 -5.00
CA VAL A 41 -1.85 6.46 -6.22
C VAL A 41 -3.12 5.69 -6.64
N ARG A 42 -3.44 5.65 -7.92
CA ARG A 42 -4.67 5.10 -8.51
C ARG A 42 -5.95 5.91 -8.25
N LEU A 43 -5.87 7.09 -7.64
CA LEU A 43 -6.98 8.05 -7.60
C LEU A 43 -6.91 8.95 -8.84
N ASP A 44 -7.11 8.37 -10.01
CA ASP A 44 -6.92 8.98 -11.34
C ASP A 44 -8.20 9.53 -11.95
N LYS A 45 -9.35 9.24 -11.38
CA LYS A 45 -10.66 9.68 -11.88
C LYS A 45 -11.38 10.51 -10.82
N LEU A 46 -11.83 11.69 -11.22
CA LEU A 46 -12.78 12.47 -10.42
C LEU A 46 -14.11 11.70 -10.34
N ARG A 47 -14.62 11.57 -9.13
CA ARG A 47 -15.94 11.00 -8.85
C ARG A 47 -16.70 11.98 -7.97
N GLU A 48 -18.01 12.08 -8.17
CA GLU A 48 -18.86 13.06 -7.47
C GLU A 48 -18.84 12.96 -5.94
N ASN A 49 -18.51 11.78 -5.41
CA ASN A 49 -18.50 11.50 -3.97
C ASN A 49 -17.12 11.11 -3.43
N ILE A 50 -16.04 11.53 -4.09
CA ILE A 50 -14.68 11.36 -3.61
C ILE A 50 -13.97 12.71 -3.54
N TYR A 51 -13.45 13.03 -2.37
CA TYR A 51 -12.75 14.27 -2.05
C TYR A 51 -11.33 13.99 -1.60
N PHE A 52 -10.44 14.94 -1.84
CA PHE A 52 -9.04 14.88 -1.40
C PHE A 52 -8.70 16.09 -0.55
N HIS A 53 -8.15 15.83 0.63
CA HIS A 53 -7.72 16.84 1.59
C HIS A 53 -6.21 16.69 1.81
N GLU A 54 -5.45 17.65 1.29
CA GLU A 54 -4.01 17.64 1.41
C GLU A 54 -3.56 18.03 2.83
N VAL A 55 -2.71 17.21 3.42
CA VAL A 55 -1.98 17.50 4.66
C VAL A 55 -0.69 18.20 4.29
N ARG A 56 -0.69 19.53 4.33
CA ARG A 56 0.49 20.33 4.01
C ARG A 56 1.31 20.57 5.26
N ILE A 57 2.58 20.26 5.16
CA ILE A 57 3.55 20.50 6.21
C ILE A 57 4.28 21.78 5.83
N SER A 58 4.33 22.73 6.78
CA SER A 58 5.14 23.94 6.61
C SER A 58 6.55 23.67 7.13
N ASP A 59 7.56 24.03 6.35
CA ASP A 59 8.94 24.07 6.82
C ASP A 59 9.09 25.20 7.84
N TYR A 60 9.36 24.83 9.09
CA TYR A 60 9.67 25.78 10.13
C TYR A 60 11.11 25.56 10.63
N PRO A 61 11.98 26.57 10.58
CA PRO A 61 13.42 26.40 10.82
C PRO A 61 13.82 25.80 12.18
N LEU A 62 12.93 25.86 13.17
CA LEU A 62 13.19 25.29 14.52
C LEU A 62 12.80 23.81 14.64
N PHE A 63 12.22 23.22 13.59
CA PHE A 63 11.91 21.78 13.61
C PHE A 63 13.02 21.02 12.89
N ASP A 64 13.81 20.27 13.66
CA ASP A 64 14.79 19.30 13.09
C ASP A 64 14.09 18.19 12.31
N TYR A 65 12.84 17.88 12.68
CA TYR A 65 11.98 16.88 12.04
C TYR A 65 10.63 17.49 11.73
N THR A 66 10.12 17.15 10.58
CA THR A 66 8.78 17.55 10.14
C THR A 66 7.70 16.96 11.04
N PRO A 67 6.88 17.75 11.75
CA PRO A 67 5.88 17.27 12.71
C PRO A 67 4.60 16.76 11.98
N TYR A 68 4.76 15.75 11.13
CA TYR A 68 3.68 15.23 10.29
C TYR A 68 2.44 14.81 11.09
N GLU A 69 2.63 14.10 12.19
CA GLU A 69 1.52 13.59 13.01
C GLU A 69 0.66 14.71 13.60
N GLN A 70 1.28 15.80 14.07
CA GLN A 70 0.58 16.96 14.63
C GLN A 70 -0.20 17.72 13.55
N VAL A 71 0.39 17.87 12.36
CA VAL A 71 -0.27 18.53 11.22
C VAL A 71 -1.42 17.66 10.73
N LEU A 72 -1.22 16.34 10.66
CA LEU A 72 -2.29 15.38 10.33
C LEU A 72 -3.43 15.45 11.35
N THR A 73 -3.12 15.44 12.65
CA THR A 73 -4.12 15.59 13.72
C THR A 73 -4.97 16.84 13.54
N SER A 74 -4.35 17.99 13.30
CA SER A 74 -5.06 19.27 13.08
C SER A 74 -5.92 19.19 11.82
N LYS A 75 -5.41 18.61 10.74
CA LYS A 75 -6.16 18.42 9.49
C LYS A 75 -7.37 17.50 9.67
N LEU A 76 -7.23 16.43 10.47
CA LEU A 76 -8.35 15.53 10.79
C LEU A 76 -9.45 16.26 11.55
N VAL A 77 -9.10 17.08 12.54
CA VAL A 77 -10.07 17.91 13.28
C VAL A 77 -10.82 18.82 12.32
N ASP A 78 -10.13 19.52 11.43
CA ASP A 78 -10.75 20.41 10.45
C ASP A 78 -11.70 19.67 9.54
N VAL A 79 -11.25 18.60 8.88
CA VAL A 79 -12.05 17.87 7.91
C VAL A 79 -13.28 17.24 8.56
N VAL A 80 -13.14 16.64 9.75
CA VAL A 80 -14.30 16.08 10.50
C VAL A 80 -15.35 17.16 10.76
N ARG A 81 -14.94 18.36 11.18
CA ARG A 81 -15.86 19.46 11.50
C ARG A 81 -16.56 20.02 10.28
N TYR A 82 -15.79 20.35 9.23
CA TYR A 82 -16.33 21.05 8.05
C TYR A 82 -17.12 20.10 7.14
N GLU A 83 -16.64 18.89 6.92
CA GLU A 83 -17.29 17.90 6.07
C GLU A 83 -18.35 17.08 6.82
N LYS A 84 -18.38 17.17 8.16
CA LYS A 84 -19.28 16.40 9.04
C LYS A 84 -19.13 14.90 8.84
N LEU A 85 -17.89 14.41 8.98
CA LEU A 85 -17.60 13.00 8.80
C LEU A 85 -18.29 12.14 9.87
N ASP A 86 -18.75 10.96 9.47
CA ASP A 86 -19.36 9.97 10.36
C ASP A 86 -18.32 9.02 10.97
N LEU A 87 -17.18 8.81 10.27
CA LEU A 87 -16.18 7.81 10.61
C LEU A 87 -14.81 8.21 10.06
N LEU A 88 -13.75 7.92 10.82
CA LEU A 88 -12.38 7.89 10.32
C LEU A 88 -11.94 6.43 10.13
N HIS A 89 -11.38 6.10 8.98
CA HIS A 89 -10.74 4.83 8.72
C HIS A 89 -9.26 5.07 8.42
N VAL A 90 -8.41 4.70 9.36
CA VAL A 90 -6.97 4.97 9.27
C VAL A 90 -6.20 3.68 8.99
N HIS A 91 -5.22 3.79 8.12
CA HIS A 91 -4.33 2.70 7.73
C HIS A 91 -2.98 2.90 8.41
N TYR A 92 -2.55 1.95 9.23
CA TYR A 92 -1.41 1.93 10.16
C TYR A 92 -1.71 2.42 11.60
N ALA A 93 -1.10 1.72 12.55
CA ALA A 93 -1.16 2.08 13.96
C ALA A 93 -0.47 3.42 14.23
N ILE A 94 0.69 3.66 13.61
CA ILE A 94 1.41 4.94 13.67
C ILE A 94 1.81 5.39 12.26
N PRO A 95 1.79 6.68 11.97
CA PRO A 95 1.30 7.78 12.80
C PRO A 95 -0.22 8.00 12.69
N HIS A 96 -0.93 7.17 11.91
CA HIS A 96 -2.30 7.49 11.51
C HIS A 96 -3.31 7.25 12.64
N ALA A 97 -3.23 6.11 13.37
CA ALA A 97 -4.16 5.86 14.47
C ALA A 97 -3.85 6.75 15.69
N SER A 98 -2.58 7.06 15.98
CA SER A 98 -2.22 8.00 17.03
C SER A 98 -2.73 9.41 16.73
N ALA A 99 -2.58 9.89 15.49
CA ALA A 99 -3.15 11.16 15.03
C ALA A 99 -4.69 11.18 15.11
N ALA A 100 -5.35 10.09 14.70
CA ALA A 100 -6.80 9.97 14.77
C ALA A 100 -7.31 9.96 16.21
N TYR A 101 -6.63 9.27 17.12
CA TYR A 101 -6.96 9.31 18.54
C TYR A 101 -6.84 10.72 19.11
N MET A 102 -5.74 11.43 18.84
CA MET A 102 -5.56 12.81 19.30
C MET A 102 -6.65 13.74 18.71
N ALA A 103 -6.95 13.61 17.43
CA ALA A 103 -8.03 14.35 16.78
C ALA A 103 -9.40 14.06 17.43
N GLN A 104 -9.68 12.79 17.75
CA GLN A 104 -10.89 12.38 18.47
C GLN A 104 -10.97 13.05 19.85
N GLN A 105 -9.87 13.13 20.61
CA GLN A 105 -9.87 13.79 21.93
C GLN A 105 -10.13 15.30 21.80
N ILE A 106 -9.53 15.97 20.83
CA ILE A 106 -9.79 17.40 20.55
C ILE A 106 -11.26 17.61 20.18
N LEU A 107 -11.80 16.79 19.31
CA LEU A 107 -13.22 16.87 18.88
C LEU A 107 -14.17 16.57 20.05
N ASN A 108 -13.87 15.56 20.87
CA ASN A 108 -14.64 15.24 22.07
C ASN A 108 -14.72 16.42 23.05
N SER A 109 -13.62 17.16 23.24
CA SER A 109 -13.61 18.37 24.08
C SER A 109 -14.52 19.49 23.54
N GLN A 110 -14.89 19.41 22.26
CA GLN A 110 -15.80 20.34 21.57
C GLN A 110 -17.22 19.76 21.41
N GLY A 111 -17.51 18.61 22.02
CA GLY A 111 -18.82 17.94 21.93
C GLY A 111 -19.06 17.16 20.65
N ILE A 112 -18.05 17.00 19.79
CA ILE A 112 -18.13 16.24 18.53
C ILE A 112 -17.58 14.83 18.76
N LYS A 113 -18.42 13.81 18.52
CA LYS A 113 -18.04 12.41 18.63
C LYS A 113 -17.75 11.84 17.26
N ILE A 114 -16.57 11.25 17.06
CA ILE A 114 -16.15 10.57 15.83
C ILE A 114 -15.49 9.23 16.17
N PRO A 115 -16.02 8.10 15.72
CA PRO A 115 -15.32 6.83 15.85
C PRO A 115 -14.20 6.72 14.82
N PHE A 116 -13.16 5.90 15.13
CA PHE A 116 -12.16 5.56 14.13
C PHE A 116 -11.83 4.06 14.13
N ILE A 117 -11.58 3.54 12.94
CA ILE A 117 -11.16 2.17 12.66
C ILE A 117 -9.70 2.20 12.23
N THR A 118 -8.90 1.26 12.74
CA THR A 118 -7.50 1.08 12.34
C THR A 118 -7.32 -0.22 11.58
N THR A 119 -6.78 -0.14 10.34
CA THR A 119 -6.35 -1.32 9.58
C THR A 119 -4.83 -1.47 9.64
N LEU A 120 -4.36 -2.62 10.14
CA LEU A 120 -2.96 -2.99 10.21
C LEU A 120 -2.52 -3.65 8.89
N HIS A 121 -1.33 -3.25 8.39
CA HIS A 121 -0.80 -3.71 7.10
C HIS A 121 0.49 -4.53 7.19
N GLY A 122 1.11 -4.59 8.34
CA GLY A 122 2.30 -5.39 8.60
C GLY A 122 3.57 -4.56 8.79
N THR A 123 3.85 -3.54 8.01
CA THR A 123 5.06 -2.70 8.16
C THR A 123 5.09 -2.01 9.53
N ASP A 124 3.97 -1.52 9.98
CA ASP A 124 3.75 -0.92 11.31
C ASP A 124 4.03 -1.90 12.45
N ILE A 125 3.80 -3.18 12.24
CA ILE A 125 3.95 -4.23 13.25
C ILE A 125 5.33 -4.90 13.16
N THR A 126 5.68 -5.40 11.96
CA THR A 126 6.83 -6.30 11.79
C THR A 126 8.15 -5.58 11.50
N LEU A 127 8.12 -4.31 11.11
CA LEU A 127 9.32 -3.50 10.88
C LEU A 127 9.44 -2.40 11.93
N VAL A 128 8.54 -1.44 11.93
CA VAL A 128 8.58 -0.29 12.85
C VAL A 128 8.33 -0.75 14.28
N GLY A 129 7.37 -1.63 14.50
CA GLY A 129 7.02 -2.16 15.82
C GLY A 129 8.11 -3.02 16.49
N LYS A 130 9.17 -3.39 15.77
CA LYS A 130 10.33 -4.08 16.36
C LYS A 130 11.26 -3.14 17.12
N ASP A 131 11.18 -1.84 16.88
CA ASP A 131 11.94 -0.86 17.64
C ASP A 131 11.18 -0.54 18.94
N PRO A 132 11.78 -0.79 20.12
CA PRO A 132 11.14 -0.57 21.40
C PRO A 132 10.68 0.88 21.63
N SER A 133 11.27 1.86 20.93
CA SER A 133 10.88 3.27 21.05
C SER A 133 9.47 3.56 20.53
N PHE A 134 8.91 2.73 19.65
CA PHE A 134 7.56 2.89 19.10
C PHE A 134 6.52 2.00 19.80
N GLU A 135 6.94 0.96 20.52
CA GLU A 135 6.05 -0.05 21.11
C GLU A 135 4.92 0.56 21.97
N PRO A 136 5.18 1.48 22.93
CA PRO A 136 4.12 2.04 23.77
C PRO A 136 3.05 2.78 22.98
N VAL A 137 3.46 3.54 21.94
CA VAL A 137 2.53 4.33 21.12
C VAL A 137 1.71 3.41 20.21
N ILE A 138 2.32 2.38 19.63
CA ILE A 138 1.63 1.37 18.81
C ILE A 138 0.59 0.63 19.63
N THR A 139 0.98 0.08 20.77
CA THR A 139 0.09 -0.65 21.69
C THR A 139 -1.08 0.23 22.13
N PHE A 140 -0.80 1.47 22.53
CA PHE A 140 -1.83 2.42 22.93
C PHE A 140 -2.80 2.74 21.79
N SER A 141 -2.28 3.07 20.60
CA SER A 141 -3.09 3.48 19.46
C SER A 141 -4.02 2.36 18.97
N ILE A 142 -3.53 1.12 18.94
CA ILE A 142 -4.34 -0.05 18.62
C ILE A 142 -5.46 -0.23 19.67
N ASN A 143 -5.12 -0.20 20.96
CA ASN A 143 -6.09 -0.40 22.04
C ASN A 143 -7.12 0.74 22.17
N LYS A 144 -6.85 1.92 21.64
CA LYS A 144 -7.76 3.08 21.65
C LYS A 144 -8.62 3.21 20.41
N SER A 145 -8.36 2.41 19.39
CA SER A 145 -9.21 2.34 18.18
C SER A 145 -10.58 1.75 18.54
N ASN A 146 -11.64 2.30 17.96
CA ASN A 146 -13.00 1.78 18.15
C ASN A 146 -13.17 0.39 17.55
N SER A 147 -12.47 0.11 16.46
CA SER A 147 -12.33 -1.21 15.85
C SER A 147 -10.94 -1.35 15.23
N VAL A 148 -10.42 -2.59 15.21
CA VAL A 148 -9.13 -2.88 14.60
C VAL A 148 -9.27 -4.03 13.62
N THR A 149 -8.68 -3.88 12.45
CA THR A 149 -8.63 -4.94 11.44
C THR A 149 -7.20 -5.25 11.05
N ALA A 150 -6.95 -6.48 10.66
CA ALA A 150 -5.68 -6.92 10.09
C ALA A 150 -5.93 -7.62 8.75
N VAL A 151 -5.02 -7.43 7.80
CA VAL A 151 -5.17 -7.96 6.43
C VAL A 151 -4.91 -9.47 6.31
N SER A 152 -4.45 -10.12 7.38
CA SER A 152 -4.26 -11.58 7.41
C SER A 152 -4.28 -12.13 8.85
N LYS A 153 -4.55 -13.45 8.97
CA LYS A 153 -4.47 -14.16 10.26
C LYS A 153 -3.07 -14.09 10.85
N SER A 154 -2.03 -14.29 10.03
CA SER A 154 -0.64 -14.21 10.49
C SER A 154 -0.29 -12.83 11.05
N LEU A 155 -0.77 -11.74 10.42
CA LEU A 155 -0.54 -10.40 10.93
C LEU A 155 -1.26 -10.16 12.26
N LYS A 156 -2.50 -10.64 12.41
CA LYS A 156 -3.22 -10.60 13.70
C LYS A 156 -2.43 -11.33 14.79
N GLU A 157 -1.96 -12.55 14.52
CA GLU A 157 -1.19 -13.36 15.46
C GLU A 157 0.15 -12.69 15.82
N ASP A 158 0.89 -12.19 14.83
CA ASP A 158 2.14 -11.43 15.04
C ASP A 158 1.89 -10.19 15.93
N THR A 159 0.77 -9.48 15.71
CA THR A 159 0.41 -8.29 16.50
C THR A 159 0.12 -8.64 17.95
N ILE A 160 -0.71 -9.66 18.21
CA ILE A 160 -1.05 -10.10 19.56
C ILE A 160 0.18 -10.65 20.30
N LYS A 161 1.09 -11.30 19.59
CA LYS A 161 2.32 -11.84 20.18
C LYS A 161 3.32 -10.75 20.57
N GLN A 162 3.36 -9.66 19.80
CA GLN A 162 4.37 -8.59 19.97
C GLN A 162 3.93 -7.49 20.90
N PHE A 163 2.63 -7.22 21.03
CA PHE A 163 2.06 -6.10 21.78
C PHE A 163 1.00 -6.58 22.78
N ASP A 164 0.84 -5.86 23.91
CA ASP A 164 -0.26 -6.10 24.87
C ASP A 164 -1.60 -5.58 24.32
N ILE A 165 -2.18 -6.34 23.39
CA ILE A 165 -3.42 -5.99 22.73
C ILE A 165 -4.62 -6.49 23.53
N LYS A 166 -5.51 -5.55 23.91
CA LYS A 166 -6.73 -5.80 24.69
C LYS A 166 -7.99 -5.76 23.83
N THR A 167 -7.92 -5.13 22.66
CA THR A 167 -9.03 -5.05 21.72
C THR A 167 -9.05 -6.27 20.78
N ASN A 168 -10.24 -6.62 20.28
CA ASN A 168 -10.33 -7.66 19.27
C ASN A 168 -9.81 -7.13 17.92
N ILE A 169 -9.02 -7.94 17.23
CA ILE A 169 -8.56 -7.66 15.86
C ILE A 169 -9.36 -8.57 14.92
N GLU A 170 -10.14 -7.97 14.04
CA GLU A 170 -10.88 -8.67 12.99
C GLU A 170 -9.98 -8.89 11.77
N VAL A 171 -10.04 -10.08 11.16
CA VAL A 171 -9.27 -10.37 9.94
C VAL A 171 -10.14 -10.07 8.73
N ILE A 172 -9.78 -9.02 8.00
CA ILE A 172 -10.41 -8.65 6.73
C ILE A 172 -9.33 -8.68 5.65
N PRO A 173 -9.30 -9.73 4.81
CA PRO A 173 -8.32 -9.83 3.73
C PRO A 173 -8.43 -8.68 2.73
N ASN A 174 -7.31 -8.28 2.16
CA ASN A 174 -7.30 -7.37 1.03
C ASN A 174 -8.09 -7.98 -0.15
N PHE A 175 -8.51 -7.14 -1.08
CA PHE A 175 -9.30 -7.53 -2.24
C PHE A 175 -8.77 -6.88 -3.52
N ILE A 176 -9.19 -7.41 -4.65
CA ILE A 176 -9.03 -6.81 -5.96
C ILE A 176 -10.41 -6.58 -6.58
N CYS A 177 -10.53 -5.51 -7.36
CA CYS A 177 -11.76 -5.23 -8.12
C CYS A 177 -11.66 -5.93 -9.48
N PHE A 178 -12.32 -7.07 -9.62
CA PHE A 178 -12.24 -7.89 -10.85
C PHE A 178 -12.68 -7.14 -12.11
N GLU A 179 -13.60 -6.18 -11.99
CA GLU A 179 -14.04 -5.36 -13.12
C GLU A 179 -12.91 -4.51 -13.72
N GLU A 180 -11.92 -4.14 -12.91
CA GLU A 180 -10.75 -3.37 -13.35
C GLU A 180 -9.66 -4.26 -13.97
N TYR A 181 -9.70 -5.58 -13.72
CA TYR A 181 -8.71 -6.56 -14.20
C TYR A 181 -9.24 -7.41 -15.36
N GLN A 182 -10.10 -6.84 -16.21
CA GLN A 182 -10.58 -7.56 -17.38
C GLN A 182 -9.44 -7.81 -18.38
N LEU A 183 -9.43 -9.03 -18.92
CA LEU A 183 -8.49 -9.40 -19.98
C LEU A 183 -8.75 -8.52 -21.20
N SER A 184 -7.75 -7.75 -21.61
CA SER A 184 -7.75 -7.01 -22.86
C SER A 184 -6.78 -7.67 -23.84
N ASN A 185 -7.16 -7.74 -25.11
CA ASN A 185 -6.26 -8.24 -26.14
C ASN A 185 -5.19 -7.19 -26.45
N ASN A 186 -4.02 -7.33 -25.83
CA ASN A 186 -2.88 -6.44 -25.99
C ASN A 186 -1.79 -7.03 -26.90
N GLU A 187 -2.19 -7.71 -27.98
CA GLU A 187 -1.29 -8.32 -28.99
C GLU A 187 -0.18 -7.36 -29.46
N LYS A 188 -0.54 -6.09 -29.72
CA LYS A 188 0.44 -5.07 -30.12
C LYS A 188 1.50 -4.83 -29.06
N TYR A 189 1.09 -4.80 -27.80
CA TYR A 189 2.01 -4.61 -26.68
C TYR A 189 2.85 -5.87 -26.42
N LYS A 190 2.24 -7.04 -26.53
CA LYS A 190 2.95 -8.33 -26.46
C LYS A 190 4.04 -8.43 -27.55
N LYS A 191 3.71 -8.13 -28.81
CA LYS A 191 4.67 -8.12 -29.94
C LYS A 191 5.81 -7.12 -29.77
N ARG A 192 5.56 -5.98 -29.11
CA ARG A 192 6.60 -4.99 -28.82
C ARG A 192 7.61 -5.48 -27.80
N LEU A 193 7.16 -6.18 -26.76
CA LEU A 193 8.01 -6.66 -25.67
C LEU A 193 8.63 -8.04 -25.98
N ALA A 194 7.94 -8.88 -26.72
CA ALA A 194 8.35 -10.22 -27.11
C ALA A 194 8.18 -10.43 -28.64
N PRO A 195 9.03 -9.79 -29.48
CA PRO A 195 8.84 -9.75 -30.94
C PRO A 195 9.01 -11.10 -31.62
N ASN A 196 9.72 -12.04 -30.99
CA ASN A 196 9.98 -13.38 -31.53
C ASN A 196 9.09 -14.46 -30.87
N ASN A 197 7.93 -14.07 -30.33
CA ASN A 197 7.01 -14.95 -29.60
C ASN A 197 7.66 -15.61 -28.36
N GLU A 198 8.54 -14.88 -27.66
CA GLU A 198 9.11 -15.33 -26.41
C GLU A 198 8.02 -15.52 -25.34
N LEU A 199 8.21 -16.51 -24.48
CA LEU A 199 7.40 -16.68 -23.28
C LEU A 199 7.66 -15.51 -22.31
N ILE A 200 6.62 -14.76 -21.97
CA ILE A 200 6.75 -13.61 -21.08
C ILE A 200 6.61 -14.05 -19.62
N ILE A 201 7.69 -13.89 -18.88
CA ILE A 201 7.76 -14.13 -17.45
C ILE A 201 7.83 -12.77 -16.73
N THR A 202 6.90 -12.50 -15.84
CA THR A 202 6.78 -11.20 -15.18
C THR A 202 6.97 -11.30 -13.68
N HIS A 203 7.69 -10.31 -13.12
CA HIS A 203 7.78 -10.05 -11.69
C HIS A 203 7.34 -8.61 -11.41
N VAL A 204 6.49 -8.42 -10.40
CA VAL A 204 6.05 -7.10 -9.93
C VAL A 204 6.29 -6.99 -8.43
N SER A 205 7.07 -6.02 -7.99
CA SER A 205 7.26 -5.76 -6.56
C SER A 205 7.92 -4.40 -6.29
N ASN A 206 7.99 -4.02 -5.01
CA ASN A 206 8.73 -2.86 -4.51
C ASN A 206 10.20 -3.17 -4.20
N PHE A 207 10.89 -3.90 -5.00
CA PHE A 207 12.31 -4.31 -5.00
C PHE A 207 13.02 -4.22 -3.63
N ARG A 208 12.46 -4.91 -2.63
CA ARG A 208 13.03 -5.09 -1.29
C ARG A 208 13.57 -6.49 -1.11
N LYS A 209 14.52 -6.69 -0.22
CA LYS A 209 15.17 -7.98 0.07
C LYS A 209 14.16 -9.11 0.31
N VAL A 210 13.08 -8.85 1.07
CA VAL A 210 12.00 -9.82 1.34
C VAL A 210 11.31 -10.36 0.07
N LYS A 211 11.42 -9.67 -1.06
CA LYS A 211 10.85 -10.09 -2.35
C LYS A 211 11.71 -11.11 -3.09
N ARG A 212 12.92 -11.38 -2.62
CA ARG A 212 13.83 -12.41 -3.15
C ARG A 212 14.02 -12.33 -4.68
N ILE A 213 14.23 -11.12 -5.18
CA ILE A 213 14.27 -10.87 -6.63
C ILE A 213 15.49 -11.54 -7.30
N GLU A 214 16.56 -11.79 -6.54
CA GLU A 214 17.70 -12.57 -7.01
C GLU A 214 17.29 -13.99 -7.44
N ASP A 215 16.32 -14.59 -6.73
CA ASP A 215 15.78 -15.91 -7.10
C ASP A 215 15.00 -15.83 -8.41
N VAL A 216 14.28 -14.72 -8.67
CA VAL A 216 13.61 -14.50 -9.97
C VAL A 216 14.64 -14.54 -11.10
N VAL A 217 15.77 -13.84 -10.96
CA VAL A 217 16.86 -13.83 -11.95
C VAL A 217 17.45 -15.22 -12.13
N THR A 218 17.69 -15.94 -11.03
CA THR A 218 18.24 -17.29 -11.05
C THR A 218 17.30 -18.29 -11.73
N VAL A 219 16.03 -18.25 -11.40
CA VAL A 219 15.00 -19.08 -12.04
C VAL A 219 14.91 -18.77 -13.53
N PHE A 220 14.85 -17.48 -13.88
CA PHE A 220 14.79 -17.07 -15.28
C PHE A 220 16.02 -17.50 -16.07
N LYS A 221 17.23 -17.37 -15.53
CA LYS A 221 18.49 -17.89 -16.12
C LYS A 221 18.40 -19.37 -16.48
N ASN A 222 17.77 -20.18 -15.62
CA ASN A 222 17.60 -21.60 -15.89
C ASN A 222 16.54 -21.90 -16.95
N ILE A 223 15.47 -21.10 -16.99
CA ILE A 223 14.41 -21.22 -18.01
C ILE A 223 14.94 -20.81 -19.39
N SER A 224 15.66 -19.69 -19.48
CA SER A 224 16.18 -19.15 -20.74
C SER A 224 17.18 -20.06 -21.46
N LYS A 225 17.79 -21.02 -20.76
CA LYS A 225 18.62 -22.07 -21.37
C LYS A 225 17.82 -23.10 -22.17
N LYS A 226 16.52 -23.23 -21.89
CA LYS A 226 15.67 -24.30 -22.44
C LYS A 226 14.55 -23.74 -23.32
N LEU A 227 14.09 -22.51 -23.04
CA LEU A 227 12.96 -21.89 -23.70
C LEU A 227 13.30 -20.46 -24.15
N LYS A 228 12.76 -20.05 -25.27
CA LYS A 228 12.79 -18.63 -25.67
C LYS A 228 11.88 -17.86 -24.73
N ALA A 229 12.45 -17.10 -23.82
CA ALA A 229 11.71 -16.38 -22.79
C ALA A 229 12.19 -14.94 -22.63
N LYS A 230 11.30 -14.08 -22.15
CA LYS A 230 11.53 -12.67 -21.83
C LYS A 230 11.13 -12.39 -20.39
N LEU A 231 12.05 -11.81 -19.62
CA LEU A 231 11.78 -11.39 -18.25
C LEU A 231 11.35 -9.92 -18.22
N ILE A 232 10.17 -9.66 -17.67
CA ILE A 232 9.67 -8.31 -17.44
C ILE A 232 9.65 -8.04 -15.95
N MET A 233 10.38 -6.99 -15.56
CA MET A 233 10.54 -6.56 -14.18
C MET A 233 9.83 -5.22 -13.98
N VAL A 234 8.80 -5.22 -13.12
CA VAL A 234 7.99 -4.03 -12.82
C VAL A 234 8.17 -3.64 -11.35
N GLY A 235 8.40 -2.37 -11.13
CA GLY A 235 8.61 -1.79 -9.81
C GLY A 235 9.97 -1.17 -9.62
N ASP A 236 10.20 -0.68 -8.42
CA ASP A 236 11.43 -0.01 -8.00
C ASP A 236 11.66 -0.20 -6.50
N GLY A 237 12.87 0.07 -6.03
CA GLY A 237 13.21 -0.03 -4.62
C GLY A 237 14.70 -0.22 -4.35
N PRO A 238 15.09 -0.42 -3.08
CA PRO A 238 16.51 -0.46 -2.67
C PRO A 238 17.35 -1.49 -3.41
N GLU A 239 16.79 -2.63 -3.80
CA GLU A 239 17.52 -3.70 -4.50
C GLU A 239 17.65 -3.46 -6.01
N ARG A 240 17.03 -2.43 -6.59
CA ARG A 240 16.94 -2.20 -8.03
C ARG A 240 18.32 -2.26 -8.73
N ASN A 241 19.27 -1.45 -8.26
CA ASN A 241 20.60 -1.35 -8.89
C ASN A 241 21.35 -2.68 -8.85
N LYS A 242 21.23 -3.40 -7.74
CA LYS A 242 21.83 -4.72 -7.56
C LYS A 242 21.26 -5.73 -8.55
N ILE A 243 19.93 -5.75 -8.70
CA ILE A 243 19.24 -6.68 -9.61
C ILE A 243 19.53 -6.37 -11.07
N GLU A 244 19.60 -5.10 -11.46
CA GLU A 244 20.00 -4.72 -12.81
C GLU A 244 21.41 -5.20 -13.14
N LYS A 245 22.36 -5.03 -12.20
CA LYS A 245 23.73 -5.53 -12.37
C LYS A 245 23.75 -7.05 -12.53
N LEU A 246 22.99 -7.76 -11.71
CA LEU A 246 22.85 -9.22 -11.76
C LEU A 246 22.27 -9.70 -13.12
N CYS A 247 21.24 -9.02 -13.62
CA CYS A 247 20.68 -9.33 -14.94
C CYS A 247 21.71 -9.12 -16.06
N ARG A 248 22.45 -8.02 -16.05
CA ARG A 248 23.48 -7.75 -17.06
C ARG A 248 24.65 -8.74 -17.01
N GLU A 249 24.96 -9.29 -15.85
CA GLU A 249 26.03 -10.26 -15.67
C GLU A 249 25.61 -11.67 -16.13
N TYR A 250 24.37 -12.07 -15.88
CA TYR A 250 23.94 -13.46 -16.04
C TYR A 250 22.97 -13.72 -17.19
N LEU A 251 22.38 -12.68 -17.79
CA LEU A 251 21.36 -12.82 -18.81
C LEU A 251 21.77 -12.09 -20.09
N ASP A 252 21.21 -12.53 -21.21
CA ASP A 252 21.29 -11.80 -22.48
C ASP A 252 20.54 -10.46 -22.36
N HIS A 253 21.16 -9.37 -22.81
CA HIS A 253 20.56 -8.03 -22.77
C HIS A 253 19.20 -7.93 -23.47
N SER A 254 18.98 -8.74 -24.51
CA SER A 254 17.70 -8.80 -25.21
C SER A 254 16.62 -9.55 -24.44
N SER A 255 16.98 -10.36 -23.42
CA SER A 255 16.07 -11.28 -22.73
C SER A 255 15.35 -10.67 -21.52
N PHE A 256 15.68 -9.45 -21.08
CA PHE A 256 15.02 -8.81 -19.95
C PHE A 256 14.69 -7.34 -20.19
N THR A 257 13.70 -6.85 -19.47
CA THR A 257 13.28 -5.44 -19.54
C THR A 257 12.80 -4.99 -18.15
N PHE A 258 13.26 -3.82 -17.72
CA PHE A 258 12.76 -3.15 -16.52
C PHE A 258 11.84 -2.00 -16.91
N LEU A 259 10.61 -2.01 -16.41
CA LEU A 259 9.60 -1.00 -16.70
C LEU A 259 9.48 0.09 -15.63
N GLY A 260 10.16 -0.08 -14.48
CA GLY A 260 10.03 0.84 -13.36
C GLY A 260 8.66 0.77 -12.69
N ASN A 261 8.28 1.82 -11.97
CA ASN A 261 6.98 1.94 -11.33
C ASN A 261 5.90 2.28 -12.37
N LEU A 262 4.87 1.45 -12.45
CA LEU A 262 3.71 1.67 -13.30
C LEU A 262 2.50 2.08 -12.45
N LYS A 263 1.69 3.01 -12.94
CA LYS A 263 0.41 3.38 -12.31
C LYS A 263 -0.58 2.20 -12.30
N SER A 264 -0.54 1.38 -13.34
CA SER A 264 -1.32 0.15 -13.46
C SER A 264 -0.44 -0.96 -14.01
N THR A 265 -0.55 -2.15 -13.45
CA THR A 265 0.14 -3.36 -13.89
C THR A 265 -0.71 -4.24 -14.80
N ILE A 266 -1.98 -3.88 -15.02
CA ILE A 266 -2.97 -4.68 -15.74
C ILE A 266 -2.50 -5.04 -17.15
N GLU A 267 -1.99 -4.06 -17.91
CA GLU A 267 -1.52 -4.28 -19.28
C GLU A 267 -0.35 -5.27 -19.35
N VAL A 268 0.57 -5.18 -18.39
CA VAL A 268 1.73 -6.08 -18.31
C VAL A 268 1.28 -7.49 -17.91
N LEU A 269 0.40 -7.59 -16.90
CA LEU A 269 -0.13 -8.88 -16.45
C LEU A 269 -0.95 -9.57 -17.54
N ASN A 270 -1.71 -8.82 -18.34
CA ASN A 270 -2.53 -9.38 -19.43
C ASN A 270 -1.71 -10.00 -20.58
N ILE A 271 -0.47 -9.58 -20.75
CA ILE A 271 0.42 -10.18 -21.78
C ILE A 271 1.38 -11.21 -21.20
N SER A 272 1.39 -11.39 -19.88
CA SER A 272 2.28 -12.30 -19.19
C SER A 272 1.78 -13.74 -19.30
N ASP A 273 2.69 -14.65 -19.64
CA ASP A 273 2.39 -16.08 -19.66
C ASP A 273 2.62 -16.72 -18.29
N VAL A 274 3.59 -16.20 -17.51
CA VAL A 274 3.92 -16.66 -16.15
C VAL A 274 4.21 -15.47 -15.26
N PHE A 275 3.67 -15.51 -14.03
CA PHE A 275 3.99 -14.55 -12.97
C PHE A 275 4.81 -15.22 -11.87
N ILE A 276 5.93 -14.58 -11.45
CA ILE A 276 6.81 -15.10 -10.41
C ILE A 276 6.86 -14.12 -9.25
N LEU A 277 6.49 -14.58 -8.05
CA LEU A 277 6.58 -13.82 -6.81
C LEU A 277 7.13 -14.71 -5.68
N PRO A 278 8.47 -14.84 -5.54
CA PRO A 278 9.11 -15.75 -4.58
C PRO A 278 9.30 -15.11 -3.20
N SER A 279 8.49 -14.16 -2.83
CA SER A 279 8.63 -13.43 -1.57
C SER A 279 8.71 -14.37 -0.37
N GLU A 280 9.60 -14.06 0.56
CA GLU A 280 9.76 -14.80 1.81
C GLU A 280 8.51 -14.67 2.71
N LYS A 281 7.89 -13.51 2.72
CA LYS A 281 6.65 -13.22 3.43
C LYS A 281 5.78 -12.25 2.62
N GLU A 282 4.51 -12.59 2.48
CA GLU A 282 3.50 -11.75 1.86
C GLU A 282 2.25 -11.68 2.74
N SER A 283 1.66 -10.49 2.84
CA SER A 283 0.34 -10.34 3.47
C SER A 283 -0.80 -10.57 2.49
N PHE A 284 -0.61 -10.25 1.20
CA PHE A 284 -1.59 -10.49 0.14
C PHE A 284 -0.96 -10.62 -1.26
N GLY A 285 0.16 -9.95 -1.54
CA GLY A 285 0.82 -9.98 -2.87
C GLY A 285 0.14 -9.08 -3.91
N LEU A 286 -0.25 -7.89 -3.50
CA LEU A 286 -0.78 -6.84 -4.41
C LEU A 286 0.30 -6.26 -5.31
#